data_ff93a133a7098c4ff9f296250005e645
#
_entry.id   ff93a133a7098c4ff9f296250005e645
#
_cell.length_a   1.000
_cell.length_b   1.000
_cell.length_c   1.000
_cell.angle_alpha   90.00
_cell.angle_beta   90.00
_cell.angle_gamma   90.00
#
_symmetry.space_group_name_H-M   'P 1'
#
loop_
_entity.id
_entity.type
_entity.pdbx_description
1 polymer ?
#
loop_
_entity_poly.entity_id
_entity_poly.type
_entity_poly.pdbx_seq_one_letter_code
_entity_poly.pdbx_strand_id
1 'polypeptide(L)'
;MTDLSQPSAPQTLPDTLLPTPVPGPVHGTAHRDRRAQLARWLHQKSGGQPALVLGYSGHEIARNRDNTFAFRFSSDFFYLTGFPEPDAWFVMEVDEQGTLRDRLYCRSRDPEREIWDGVRVGPDQAAERYYFDAAYPLDALDADLPGLMLNRQTLLAPWADSEIVDQRVRSWLQQVRSKARGGQTAPTQLLSLGDATAEQRLIKDTFEIATMSQAAAISAAAHCQAMRATGPGKAEFEIEAVLLAAFRSAGAQSVAYGSIVASGPHSCILHHRAGSRQMRGGEMLLIDAGCELDGYASDITRSFPVNGRFTGEQRATYDLVLAAQTAAAQATRPGAAFTDPHQAAVRVLTQGLLDLGLLAPQTLDAALETEAYKPFYMHRTGHWLGMDVHDVGDYKKLLAPGMVLTLEPGLYIRPQESVPQGFWNIGIRIEDDALVTESGCRLLTRGVPVEADEIEQLMRG
;
A
#
# COMPACT_ATOMS: atom_id res chain seq x y z
N MET A 1 22.04 -37.48 -31.11
CA MET A 1 21.99 -37.55 -29.64
C MET A 1 22.54 -36.22 -29.15
N THR A 2 21.67 -35.27 -28.98
CA THR A 2 22.00 -33.91 -28.45
C THR A 2 21.78 -33.96 -26.96
N ASP A 3 22.89 -33.75 -26.25
CA ASP A 3 22.96 -33.66 -24.80
C ASP A 3 22.14 -32.43 -24.31
N LEU A 4 21.02 -32.70 -23.66
CA LEU A 4 20.24 -31.68 -22.96
C LEU A 4 20.88 -31.48 -21.58
N SER A 5 21.84 -30.55 -21.49
CA SER A 5 22.38 -30.11 -20.22
C SER A 5 21.25 -29.61 -19.30
N GLN A 6 21.16 -30.21 -18.12
CA GLN A 6 20.20 -29.83 -17.08
C GLN A 6 20.34 -28.35 -16.76
N PRO A 7 19.23 -27.62 -16.52
CA PRO A 7 19.32 -26.26 -16.03
C PRO A 7 20.01 -26.25 -14.66
N SER A 8 21.02 -25.40 -14.51
CA SER A 8 21.69 -25.16 -13.24
C SER A 8 20.67 -24.75 -12.19
N ALA A 9 20.74 -25.35 -11.01
CA ALA A 9 19.90 -24.99 -9.86
C ALA A 9 20.01 -23.47 -9.59
N PRO A 10 18.92 -22.80 -9.22
CA PRO A 10 18.95 -21.38 -8.89
C PRO A 10 19.95 -21.16 -7.75
N GLN A 11 20.89 -20.21 -7.95
CA GLN A 11 21.84 -19.83 -6.92
C GLN A 11 21.07 -19.25 -5.74
N THR A 12 21.24 -19.84 -4.57
CA THR A 12 20.71 -19.30 -3.31
C THR A 12 21.31 -17.93 -3.07
N LEU A 13 20.45 -16.95 -2.72
CA LEU A 13 20.89 -15.63 -2.28
C LEU A 13 21.85 -15.76 -1.09
N PRO A 14 22.89 -14.92 -1.01
CA PRO A 14 23.70 -14.86 0.21
C PRO A 14 22.80 -14.45 1.39
N ASP A 15 22.94 -15.12 2.54
CA ASP A 15 22.16 -14.90 3.76
C ASP A 15 22.13 -13.43 4.23
N THR A 16 23.10 -12.63 3.80
CA THR A 16 23.20 -11.19 4.10
C THR A 16 22.16 -10.32 3.38
N LEU A 17 21.44 -10.84 2.37
CA LEU A 17 20.42 -10.11 1.60
C LEU A 17 18.99 -10.51 1.97
N LEU A 18 18.81 -11.52 2.81
CA LEU A 18 17.51 -11.86 3.35
C LEU A 18 17.26 -10.99 4.59
N PRO A 19 16.11 -10.29 4.67
CA PRO A 19 15.75 -9.63 5.90
C PRO A 19 15.68 -10.66 7.00
N THR A 20 16.28 -10.36 8.16
CA THR A 20 16.14 -11.20 9.35
C THR A 20 14.65 -11.32 9.63
N PRO A 21 14.09 -12.54 9.76
CA PRO A 21 12.69 -12.68 10.12
C PRO A 21 12.42 -11.85 11.38
N VAL A 22 11.49 -10.91 11.30
CA VAL A 22 11.03 -10.25 12.52
C VAL A 22 10.48 -11.35 13.42
N PRO A 23 10.90 -11.45 14.70
CA PRO A 23 10.33 -12.43 15.61
C PRO A 23 8.81 -12.33 15.54
N GLY A 24 8.15 -13.47 15.37
CA GLY A 24 6.70 -13.56 15.22
C GLY A 24 5.94 -12.78 16.29
N PRO A 25 4.70 -12.49 16.07
CA PRO A 25 4.06 -11.22 16.41
C PRO A 25 3.84 -11.04 17.91
N VAL A 26 4.30 -9.92 18.39
CA VAL A 26 3.70 -9.24 19.56
C VAL A 26 2.51 -8.38 19.04
N HIS A 27 1.74 -8.92 18.09
CA HIS A 27 0.71 -8.14 17.39
C HIS A 27 -0.53 -7.83 18.23
N GLY A 28 -0.87 -8.73 19.15
CA GLY A 28 -2.15 -8.71 19.84
C GLY A 28 -2.39 -7.46 20.68
N THR A 29 -1.39 -6.98 21.39
CA THR A 29 -1.54 -5.79 22.24
C THR A 29 -1.71 -4.51 21.37
N ALA A 30 -1.01 -4.40 20.24
CA ALA A 30 -1.13 -3.24 19.35
C ALA A 30 -2.56 -3.08 18.82
N HIS A 31 -3.18 -4.17 18.35
CA HIS A 31 -4.57 -4.11 17.87
C HIS A 31 -5.56 -3.77 19.00
N ARG A 32 -5.36 -4.30 20.20
CA ARG A 32 -6.17 -3.95 21.37
C ARG A 32 -6.01 -2.48 21.74
N ASP A 33 -4.79 -1.94 21.72
CA ASP A 33 -4.49 -0.54 22.02
C ASP A 33 -5.14 0.38 20.98
N ARG A 34 -5.17 0.00 19.69
CA ARG A 34 -5.86 0.71 18.61
C ARG A 34 -7.38 0.73 18.83
N ARG A 35 -7.98 -0.40 19.24
CA ARG A 35 -9.40 -0.46 19.63
C ARG A 35 -9.69 0.46 20.82
N ALA A 36 -8.83 0.45 21.83
CA ALA A 36 -8.98 1.35 22.98
C ALA A 36 -8.84 2.85 22.60
N GLN A 37 -7.97 3.16 21.64
CA GLN A 37 -7.84 4.52 21.10
C GLN A 37 -9.10 4.93 20.32
N LEU A 38 -9.62 4.05 19.48
CA LEU A 38 -10.87 4.27 18.75
C LEU A 38 -12.06 4.48 19.71
N ALA A 39 -12.12 3.70 20.80
CA ALA A 39 -13.16 3.85 21.84
C ALA A 39 -13.11 5.24 22.49
N ARG A 40 -11.92 5.74 22.87
CA ARG A 40 -11.75 7.09 23.42
C ARG A 40 -12.18 8.17 22.42
N TRP A 41 -11.77 8.05 21.17
CA TRP A 41 -12.17 8.97 20.11
C TRP A 41 -13.71 8.98 19.93
N LEU A 42 -14.31 7.80 19.88
CA LEU A 42 -15.75 7.66 19.68
C LEU A 42 -16.54 8.21 20.88
N HIS A 43 -16.09 7.95 22.11
CA HIS A 43 -16.70 8.51 23.33
C HIS A 43 -16.74 10.05 23.29
N GLN A 44 -15.62 10.68 22.91
CA GLN A 44 -15.57 12.13 22.74
C GLN A 44 -16.50 12.60 21.60
N LYS A 45 -16.46 11.90 20.46
CA LYS A 45 -17.25 12.26 19.28
C LYS A 45 -18.76 12.12 19.49
N SER A 46 -19.18 11.13 20.28
CA SER A 46 -20.58 10.91 20.66
C SER A 46 -21.08 11.82 21.78
N GLY A 47 -20.23 12.68 22.32
CA GLY A 47 -20.55 13.52 23.49
C GLY A 47 -20.80 12.72 24.76
N GLY A 48 -20.09 11.60 24.95
CA GLY A 48 -20.26 10.70 26.09
C GLY A 48 -21.49 9.79 26.02
N GLN A 49 -22.20 9.78 24.88
CA GLN A 49 -23.34 8.88 24.71
C GLN A 49 -22.88 7.47 24.32
N PRO A 50 -23.64 6.42 24.73
CA PRO A 50 -23.33 5.06 24.35
C PRO A 50 -23.28 4.86 22.83
N ALA A 51 -22.25 4.16 22.37
CA ALA A 51 -21.97 3.95 20.96
C ALA A 51 -21.63 2.48 20.66
N LEU A 52 -21.78 2.09 19.40
CA LEU A 52 -21.42 0.77 18.89
C LEU A 52 -20.52 0.92 17.68
N VAL A 53 -19.49 0.09 17.59
CA VAL A 53 -18.62 -0.05 16.41
C VAL A 53 -18.80 -1.42 15.81
N LEU A 54 -18.88 -1.48 14.49
CA LEU A 54 -18.89 -2.69 13.69
C LEU A 54 -17.74 -2.66 12.71
N GLY A 55 -17.06 -3.77 12.53
CA GLY A 55 -16.12 -3.96 11.43
C GLY A 55 -16.33 -5.33 10.79
N TYR A 56 -16.05 -5.43 9.51
CA TYR A 56 -16.20 -6.63 8.70
C TYR A 56 -14.89 -6.94 7.97
N SER A 57 -14.45 -8.20 8.06
CA SER A 57 -13.18 -8.61 7.44
C SER A 57 -13.23 -8.66 5.92
N GLY A 58 -14.41 -8.75 5.34
CA GLY A 58 -14.62 -9.09 3.94
C GLY A 58 -14.96 -10.58 3.75
N HIS A 59 -15.18 -10.97 2.51
CA HIS A 59 -15.48 -12.34 2.11
C HIS A 59 -14.60 -12.76 0.93
N GLU A 60 -14.52 -14.06 0.66
CA GLU A 60 -13.82 -14.60 -0.50
C GLU A 60 -14.56 -14.23 -1.78
N ILE A 61 -13.83 -13.64 -2.75
CA ILE A 61 -14.38 -13.23 -4.04
C ILE A 61 -14.21 -14.36 -5.06
N ALA A 62 -15.30 -14.77 -5.68
CA ALA A 62 -15.26 -15.78 -6.74
C ALA A 62 -14.41 -15.30 -7.93
N ARG A 63 -13.42 -16.10 -8.31
CA ARG A 63 -12.66 -15.92 -9.55
C ARG A 63 -13.39 -16.53 -10.74
N ASN A 64 -13.82 -17.76 -10.59
CA ASN A 64 -14.65 -18.48 -11.53
C ASN A 64 -15.32 -19.68 -10.84
N ARG A 65 -16.62 -19.87 -11.07
CA ARG A 65 -17.43 -20.98 -10.51
C ARG A 65 -17.17 -21.19 -9.02
N ASP A 66 -16.48 -22.28 -8.66
CA ASP A 66 -16.15 -22.73 -7.31
C ASP A 66 -14.72 -22.35 -6.85
N ASN A 67 -14.00 -21.56 -7.64
CA ASN A 67 -12.66 -21.10 -7.33
C ASN A 67 -12.67 -19.63 -6.95
N THR A 68 -11.92 -19.24 -5.93
CA THR A 68 -11.82 -17.88 -5.40
C THR A 68 -10.47 -17.24 -5.69
N PHE A 69 -10.43 -15.91 -5.68
CA PHE A 69 -9.16 -15.19 -5.52
C PHE A 69 -8.61 -15.41 -4.10
N ALA A 70 -7.30 -15.24 -3.94
CA ALA A 70 -6.71 -15.20 -2.61
C ALA A 70 -7.41 -14.14 -1.76
N PHE A 71 -7.85 -14.53 -0.56
CA PHE A 71 -8.53 -13.62 0.35
C PHE A 71 -7.56 -12.53 0.84
N ARG A 72 -8.01 -11.30 0.80
CA ARG A 72 -7.37 -10.16 1.44
C ARG A 72 -8.41 -9.45 2.30
N PHE A 73 -8.11 -9.32 3.58
CA PHE A 73 -8.98 -8.70 4.57
C PHE A 73 -9.16 -7.18 4.33
N SER A 74 -10.25 -6.62 4.87
CA SER A 74 -10.40 -5.16 4.98
C SER A 74 -9.28 -4.57 5.84
N SER A 75 -8.62 -3.53 5.35
CA SER A 75 -7.52 -2.88 6.06
C SER A 75 -7.95 -2.34 7.43
N ASP A 76 -9.11 -1.68 7.53
CA ASP A 76 -9.63 -1.15 8.82
C ASP A 76 -9.97 -2.27 9.80
N PHE A 77 -10.56 -3.36 9.32
CA PHE A 77 -10.83 -4.52 10.16
C PHE A 77 -9.53 -5.11 10.70
N PHE A 78 -8.55 -5.38 9.84
CA PHE A 78 -7.29 -5.99 10.25
C PHE A 78 -6.47 -5.07 11.14
N TYR A 79 -6.44 -3.76 10.86
CA TYR A 79 -5.82 -2.74 11.68
C TYR A 79 -6.28 -2.81 13.14
N LEU A 80 -7.57 -3.03 13.35
CA LEU A 80 -8.18 -3.09 14.68
C LEU A 80 -8.15 -4.48 15.32
N THR A 81 -8.03 -5.55 14.54
CA THR A 81 -8.22 -6.92 15.05
C THR A 81 -7.00 -7.82 14.92
N GLY A 82 -6.20 -7.66 13.86
CA GLY A 82 -5.17 -8.61 13.47
C GLY A 82 -5.71 -9.97 13.00
N PHE A 83 -7.04 -10.14 12.88
CA PHE A 83 -7.68 -11.40 12.54
C PHE A 83 -7.74 -11.58 11.01
N PRO A 84 -7.13 -12.63 10.44
CA PRO A 84 -6.91 -12.72 8.99
C PRO A 84 -7.97 -13.51 8.23
N GLU A 85 -8.98 -14.11 8.89
CA GLU A 85 -9.95 -14.98 8.21
C GLU A 85 -11.13 -14.20 7.62
N PRO A 86 -11.72 -14.67 6.50
CA PRO A 86 -12.91 -14.07 5.90
C PRO A 86 -14.17 -14.27 6.76
N ASP A 87 -15.20 -13.48 6.43
CA ASP A 87 -16.54 -13.50 7.04
C ASP A 87 -16.58 -13.16 8.53
N ALA A 88 -15.49 -12.62 9.09
CA ALA A 88 -15.45 -12.24 10.49
C ALA A 88 -16.01 -10.82 10.72
N TRP A 89 -16.61 -10.63 11.89
CA TRP A 89 -17.11 -9.34 12.36
C TRP A 89 -16.56 -9.05 13.74
N PHE A 90 -16.09 -7.83 13.97
CA PHE A 90 -15.91 -7.37 15.34
C PHE A 90 -17.01 -6.40 15.72
N VAL A 91 -17.38 -6.43 16.98
CA VAL A 91 -18.35 -5.54 17.60
C VAL A 91 -17.73 -4.94 18.84
N MET A 92 -17.75 -3.62 18.96
CA MET A 92 -17.19 -2.91 20.09
C MET A 92 -18.24 -1.99 20.67
N GLU A 93 -18.56 -2.20 21.95
CA GLU A 93 -19.46 -1.37 22.72
C GLU A 93 -18.66 -0.33 23.51
N VAL A 94 -19.08 0.94 23.44
CA VAL A 94 -18.54 2.02 24.26
C VAL A 94 -19.67 2.56 25.10
N ASP A 95 -19.56 2.48 26.43
CA ASP A 95 -20.58 2.95 27.35
C ASP A 95 -20.45 4.45 27.68
N GLU A 96 -21.33 4.98 28.54
CA GLU A 96 -21.34 6.39 28.97
C GLU A 96 -20.07 6.80 29.73
N GLN A 97 -19.37 5.84 30.33
CA GLN A 97 -18.11 6.04 31.04
C GLN A 97 -16.90 5.91 30.11
N GLY A 98 -17.10 5.60 28.82
CA GLY A 98 -16.05 5.32 27.85
C GLY A 98 -15.41 3.94 28.03
N THR A 99 -16.06 3.05 28.79
CA THR A 99 -15.59 1.67 28.95
C THR A 99 -15.81 0.89 27.66
N LEU A 100 -14.77 0.21 27.20
CA LEU A 100 -14.79 -0.64 26.03
C LEU A 100 -15.15 -2.08 26.43
N ARG A 101 -16.04 -2.69 25.65
CA ARG A 101 -16.22 -4.15 25.58
C ARG A 101 -16.21 -4.57 24.13
N ASP A 102 -15.37 -5.53 23.79
CA ASP A 102 -15.26 -5.98 22.41
C ASP A 102 -15.47 -7.49 22.26
N ARG A 103 -15.97 -7.87 21.11
CA ARG A 103 -16.23 -9.25 20.75
C ARG A 103 -15.98 -9.50 19.27
N LEU A 104 -15.52 -10.70 18.96
CA LEU A 104 -15.29 -11.18 17.61
C LEU A 104 -16.33 -12.25 17.27
N TYR A 105 -16.93 -12.15 16.10
CA TYR A 105 -17.77 -13.20 15.50
C TYR A 105 -17.01 -13.78 14.32
N CYS A 106 -16.69 -15.08 14.37
CA CYS A 106 -15.92 -15.75 13.34
C CYS A 106 -16.46 -17.13 13.02
N ARG A 107 -15.97 -17.73 11.95
CA ARG A 107 -16.38 -19.08 11.53
C ARG A 107 -15.97 -20.09 12.59
N SER A 108 -16.89 -21.00 12.93
CA SER A 108 -16.61 -22.13 13.81
C SER A 108 -15.64 -23.11 13.17
N ARG A 109 -14.93 -23.88 14.00
CA ARG A 109 -14.18 -25.05 13.55
C ARG A 109 -15.14 -26.02 12.86
N ASP A 110 -14.75 -26.54 11.71
CA ASP A 110 -15.49 -27.50 10.91
C ASP A 110 -14.52 -28.52 10.31
N PRO A 111 -14.35 -29.68 10.93
CA PRO A 111 -13.36 -30.68 10.47
C PRO A 111 -13.57 -31.14 9.01
N GLU A 112 -14.80 -31.16 8.53
CA GLU A 112 -15.08 -31.55 7.14
C GLU A 112 -14.62 -30.47 6.16
N ARG A 113 -14.85 -29.18 6.47
CA ARG A 113 -14.38 -28.04 5.70
C ARG A 113 -12.89 -27.82 5.82
N GLU A 114 -12.31 -28.01 7.02
CA GLU A 114 -10.88 -27.81 7.25
C GLU A 114 -9.99 -28.77 6.44
N ILE A 115 -10.53 -29.90 5.96
CA ILE A 115 -9.84 -30.78 5.03
C ILE A 115 -9.61 -30.09 3.66
N TRP A 116 -10.48 -29.16 3.28
CA TRP A 116 -10.44 -28.45 2.00
C TRP A 116 -9.77 -27.09 2.09
N ASP A 117 -10.14 -26.31 3.10
CA ASP A 117 -9.84 -24.89 3.18
C ASP A 117 -8.72 -24.57 4.20
N GLY A 118 -8.25 -25.56 4.94
CA GLY A 118 -7.29 -25.38 6.03
C GLY A 118 -7.95 -25.13 7.38
N VAL A 119 -7.11 -25.14 8.43
CA VAL A 119 -7.56 -25.04 9.82
C VAL A 119 -8.04 -23.62 10.13
N ARG A 120 -9.23 -23.50 10.73
CA ARG A 120 -9.79 -22.24 11.21
C ARG A 120 -9.42 -21.99 12.66
N VAL A 121 -9.27 -20.73 13.05
CA VAL A 121 -9.03 -20.35 14.45
C VAL A 121 -10.20 -20.77 15.33
N GLY A 122 -11.43 -20.44 14.93
CA GLY A 122 -12.65 -20.69 15.67
C GLY A 122 -12.80 -19.79 16.90
N PRO A 123 -14.06 -19.64 17.42
CA PRO A 123 -14.34 -18.76 18.56
C PRO A 123 -13.57 -19.13 19.85
N ASP A 124 -13.35 -20.42 20.08
CA ASP A 124 -12.73 -20.92 21.33
C ASP A 124 -11.29 -20.39 21.52
N GLN A 125 -10.55 -20.15 20.41
CA GLN A 125 -9.18 -19.65 20.45
C GLN A 125 -9.08 -18.16 20.10
N ALA A 126 -10.07 -17.62 19.40
CA ALA A 126 -9.98 -16.30 18.81
C ALA A 126 -9.93 -15.19 19.88
N ALA A 127 -10.68 -15.29 20.96
CA ALA A 127 -10.71 -14.31 22.04
C ALA A 127 -9.32 -14.13 22.67
N GLU A 128 -8.70 -15.20 23.10
CA GLU A 128 -7.38 -15.18 23.73
C GLU A 128 -6.29 -14.75 22.74
N ARG A 129 -6.27 -15.35 21.54
CA ARG A 129 -5.22 -15.14 20.55
C ARG A 129 -5.19 -13.70 19.98
N TYR A 130 -6.36 -13.06 19.85
CA TYR A 130 -6.50 -11.71 19.30
C TYR A 130 -6.91 -10.66 20.31
N TYR A 131 -6.86 -11.01 21.62
CA TYR A 131 -7.10 -10.10 22.74
C TYR A 131 -8.48 -9.43 22.69
N PHE A 132 -9.52 -10.21 22.42
CA PHE A 132 -10.92 -9.82 22.58
C PHE A 132 -11.45 -10.24 23.95
N ASP A 133 -12.44 -9.49 24.46
CA ASP A 133 -13.12 -9.87 25.72
C ASP A 133 -13.92 -11.17 25.54
N ALA A 134 -14.45 -11.42 24.32
CA ALA A 134 -15.16 -12.65 23.97
C ALA A 134 -15.12 -12.90 22.45
N ALA A 135 -15.31 -14.17 22.06
CA ALA A 135 -15.56 -14.52 20.66
C ALA A 135 -16.74 -15.50 20.56
N TYR A 136 -17.47 -15.41 19.45
CA TYR A 136 -18.71 -16.13 19.20
C TYR A 136 -18.72 -16.75 17.80
N PRO A 137 -19.52 -17.81 17.58
CA PRO A 137 -19.80 -18.29 16.24
C PRO A 137 -20.46 -17.22 15.39
N LEU A 138 -20.11 -17.17 14.08
CA LEU A 138 -20.63 -16.18 13.15
C LEU A 138 -22.15 -16.19 13.02
N ASP A 139 -22.79 -17.36 13.15
CA ASP A 139 -24.25 -17.53 13.07
C ASP A 139 -25.03 -16.89 14.24
N ALA A 140 -24.36 -16.58 15.35
CA ALA A 140 -24.94 -15.83 16.44
C ALA A 140 -25.12 -14.33 16.16
N LEU A 141 -24.37 -13.78 15.18
CA LEU A 141 -24.27 -12.35 14.91
C LEU A 141 -25.64 -11.69 14.69
N ASP A 142 -26.48 -12.25 13.81
CA ASP A 142 -27.77 -11.65 13.43
C ASP A 142 -28.79 -11.66 14.58
N ALA A 143 -28.66 -12.60 15.52
CA ALA A 143 -29.50 -12.66 16.71
C ALA A 143 -29.07 -11.63 17.78
N ASP A 144 -27.76 -11.43 17.93
CA ASP A 144 -27.18 -10.59 18.98
C ASP A 144 -27.24 -9.08 18.64
N LEU A 145 -26.94 -8.72 17.38
CA LEU A 145 -26.74 -7.33 16.98
C LEU A 145 -27.91 -6.41 17.27
N PRO A 146 -29.17 -6.78 17.00
CA PRO A 146 -30.29 -5.92 17.33
C PRO A 146 -30.39 -5.59 18.84
N GLY A 147 -29.96 -6.52 19.70
CA GLY A 147 -29.90 -6.30 21.16
C GLY A 147 -28.79 -5.32 21.53
N LEU A 148 -27.61 -5.46 20.93
CA LEU A 148 -26.45 -4.62 21.17
C LEU A 148 -26.63 -3.18 20.66
N MET A 149 -27.47 -2.97 19.66
CA MET A 149 -27.80 -1.65 19.10
C MET A 149 -28.84 -0.88 19.94
N LEU A 150 -29.57 -1.55 20.82
CA LEU A 150 -30.59 -0.89 21.64
C LEU A 150 -29.96 0.20 22.52
N ASN A 151 -30.64 1.36 22.55
CA ASN A 151 -30.27 2.52 23.38
C ASN A 151 -28.82 3.05 23.10
N ARG A 152 -28.30 2.78 21.93
CA ARG A 152 -27.07 3.40 21.43
C ARG A 152 -27.42 4.58 20.54
N GLN A 153 -26.78 5.72 20.74
CA GLN A 153 -27.01 6.90 19.90
C GLN A 153 -26.25 6.83 18.59
N THR A 154 -24.99 6.37 18.64
CA THR A 154 -24.06 6.37 17.51
C THR A 154 -23.71 4.94 17.11
N LEU A 155 -23.74 4.69 15.80
CA LEU A 155 -23.23 3.49 15.16
C LEU A 155 -22.08 3.88 14.22
N LEU A 156 -20.91 3.33 14.45
CA LEU A 156 -19.72 3.42 13.59
C LEU A 156 -19.61 2.11 12.81
N ALA A 157 -19.60 2.17 11.48
CA ALA A 157 -19.56 0.98 10.62
C ALA A 157 -18.89 1.31 9.27
N PRO A 158 -18.41 0.31 8.51
CA PRO A 158 -17.87 0.53 7.15
C PRO A 158 -19.03 0.76 6.15
N TRP A 159 -19.67 1.92 6.25
CA TRP A 159 -20.77 2.33 5.39
C TRP A 159 -20.29 2.60 3.97
N ALA A 160 -21.07 2.11 3.00
CA ALA A 160 -20.83 2.24 1.58
C ALA A 160 -19.57 1.53 1.06
N ASP A 161 -18.83 0.86 1.92
CA ASP A 161 -17.65 0.09 1.53
C ASP A 161 -18.02 -1.34 1.13
N SER A 162 -19.17 -1.84 1.62
CA SER A 162 -19.64 -3.20 1.35
C SER A 162 -21.17 -3.28 1.36
N GLU A 163 -21.74 -3.77 0.25
CA GLU A 163 -23.18 -4.00 0.16
C GLU A 163 -23.68 -5.00 1.22
N ILE A 164 -22.87 -6.00 1.57
CA ILE A 164 -23.19 -6.97 2.64
C ILE A 164 -23.35 -6.25 3.97
N VAL A 165 -22.46 -5.33 4.31
CA VAL A 165 -22.53 -4.53 5.53
C VAL A 165 -23.79 -3.67 5.52
N ASP A 166 -24.03 -2.94 4.44
CA ASP A 166 -25.14 -2.01 4.31
C ASP A 166 -26.48 -2.73 4.46
N GLN A 167 -26.66 -3.87 3.81
CA GLN A 167 -27.87 -4.68 3.90
C GLN A 167 -28.11 -5.21 5.32
N ARG A 168 -27.08 -5.77 5.96
CA ARG A 168 -27.18 -6.30 7.33
C ARG A 168 -27.48 -5.19 8.34
N VAL A 169 -26.73 -4.11 8.33
CA VAL A 169 -26.93 -2.98 9.24
C VAL A 169 -28.33 -2.40 9.08
N ARG A 170 -28.81 -2.25 7.85
CA ARG A 170 -30.19 -1.81 7.58
C ARG A 170 -31.22 -2.76 8.19
N SER A 171 -31.03 -4.07 8.04
CA SER A 171 -31.92 -5.09 8.61
C SER A 171 -31.96 -5.02 10.14
N TRP A 172 -30.76 -4.93 10.78
CA TRP A 172 -30.70 -4.83 12.25
C TRP A 172 -31.34 -3.54 12.78
N LEU A 173 -31.10 -2.39 12.13
CA LEU A 173 -31.73 -1.12 12.48
C LEU A 173 -33.27 -1.18 12.36
N GLN A 174 -33.79 -1.87 11.34
CA GLN A 174 -35.26 -2.07 11.21
C GLN A 174 -35.82 -2.90 12.38
N GLN A 175 -35.11 -3.97 12.78
CA GLN A 175 -35.48 -4.79 13.92
C GLN A 175 -35.49 -3.99 15.23
N VAL A 176 -34.46 -3.15 15.46
CA VAL A 176 -34.39 -2.28 16.64
C VAL A 176 -35.51 -1.28 16.65
N ARG A 177 -35.80 -0.60 15.52
CA ARG A 177 -36.87 0.39 15.39
C ARG A 177 -38.26 -0.23 15.62
N SER A 178 -38.45 -1.51 15.31
CA SER A 178 -39.72 -2.20 15.60
C SER A 178 -40.01 -2.32 17.09
N LYS A 179 -38.97 -2.24 17.94
CA LYS A 179 -39.07 -2.31 19.41
C LYS A 179 -39.29 -0.93 20.07
N ALA A 180 -39.37 0.16 19.30
CA ALA A 180 -39.48 1.53 19.82
C ALA A 180 -40.70 1.78 20.69
N ARG A 181 -41.78 1.02 20.48
CA ARG A 181 -43.01 1.10 21.33
C ARG A 181 -42.77 0.74 22.80
N GLY A 182 -41.68 0.02 23.11
CA GLY A 182 -41.24 -0.30 24.47
C GLY A 182 -40.37 0.77 25.11
N GLY A 183 -40.25 1.97 24.52
CA GLY A 183 -39.39 3.06 25.02
C GLY A 183 -37.89 2.90 24.67
N GLN A 184 -37.56 1.93 23.87
CA GLN A 184 -36.16 1.68 23.40
C GLN A 184 -35.86 2.52 22.17
N THR A 185 -34.59 2.94 22.03
CA THR A 185 -34.15 3.76 20.92
C THR A 185 -33.16 3.00 20.02
N ALA A 186 -33.16 3.36 18.74
CA ALA A 186 -32.17 2.90 17.77
C ALA A 186 -31.12 3.98 17.53
N PRO A 187 -29.93 3.63 17.04
CA PRO A 187 -28.92 4.60 16.59
C PRO A 187 -29.53 5.62 15.61
N THR A 188 -29.20 6.90 15.86
CA THR A 188 -29.60 8.02 15.01
C THR A 188 -28.45 8.68 14.29
N GLN A 189 -27.23 8.43 14.75
CA GLN A 189 -26.00 8.88 14.11
C GLN A 189 -25.27 7.68 13.52
N LEU A 190 -24.95 7.78 12.24
CA LEU A 190 -24.17 6.76 11.52
C LEU A 190 -22.87 7.41 11.07
N LEU A 191 -21.74 6.85 11.48
CA LEU A 191 -20.39 7.34 11.16
C LEU A 191 -19.64 6.27 10.37
N SER A 192 -18.74 6.70 9.49
CA SER A 192 -17.86 5.82 8.73
C SER A 192 -16.73 5.30 9.62
N LEU A 193 -16.50 3.98 9.62
CA LEU A 193 -15.35 3.36 10.28
C LEU A 193 -14.04 3.80 9.61
N GLY A 194 -14.00 3.85 8.28
CA GLY A 194 -12.83 4.25 7.51
C GLY A 194 -12.39 5.68 7.85
N ASP A 195 -13.33 6.64 7.98
CA ASP A 195 -13.00 8.01 8.37
C ASP A 195 -12.44 8.08 9.80
N ALA A 196 -12.92 7.25 10.70
CA ALA A 196 -12.45 7.22 12.08
C ALA A 196 -11.06 6.58 12.23
N THR A 197 -10.78 5.54 11.46
CA THR A 197 -9.48 4.84 11.47
C THR A 197 -8.41 5.60 10.67
N ALA A 198 -8.81 6.38 9.65
CA ALA A 198 -7.89 7.15 8.80
C ALA A 198 -6.94 8.03 9.62
N GLU A 199 -7.43 8.69 10.67
CA GLU A 199 -6.63 9.50 11.57
C GLU A 199 -5.56 8.69 12.32
N GLN A 200 -5.92 7.48 12.77
CA GLN A 200 -5.01 6.60 13.49
C GLN A 200 -4.00 5.96 12.54
N ARG A 201 -4.44 5.51 11.36
CA ARG A 201 -3.59 4.89 10.34
C ARG A 201 -2.60 5.86 9.72
N LEU A 202 -2.89 7.17 9.72
CA LEU A 202 -2.01 8.18 9.16
C LEU A 202 -0.67 8.26 9.90
N ILE A 203 -0.68 8.17 11.24
CA ILE A 203 0.52 8.18 12.07
C ILE A 203 0.87 6.74 12.45
N LYS A 204 1.89 6.19 11.80
CA LYS A 204 2.32 4.81 12.01
C LYS A 204 3.00 4.64 13.37
N ASP A 205 2.60 3.61 14.10
CA ASP A 205 3.28 3.20 15.32
C ASP A 205 4.61 2.48 15.03
N THR A 206 5.36 2.14 16.08
CA THR A 206 6.66 1.49 15.95
C THR A 206 6.58 0.11 15.28
N PHE A 207 5.49 -0.60 15.49
CA PHE A 207 5.24 -1.89 14.90
C PHE A 207 4.95 -1.76 13.38
N GLU A 208 4.08 -0.84 12.99
CA GLU A 208 3.78 -0.53 11.58
C GLU A 208 5.05 -0.13 10.82
N ILE A 209 5.86 0.77 11.42
CA ILE A 209 7.14 1.21 10.84
C ILE A 209 8.12 0.05 10.66
N ALA A 210 8.16 -0.90 11.61
CA ALA A 210 9.02 -2.08 11.52
C ALA A 210 8.57 -3.00 10.37
N THR A 211 7.26 -3.27 10.27
CA THR A 211 6.67 -4.11 9.20
C THR A 211 6.88 -3.48 7.81
N MET A 212 6.60 -2.17 7.67
CA MET A 212 6.82 -1.44 6.42
C MET A 212 8.31 -1.39 6.04
N SER A 213 9.21 -1.23 7.01
CA SER A 213 10.66 -1.27 6.76
C SER A 213 11.11 -2.65 6.26
N GLN A 214 10.50 -3.73 6.75
CA GLN A 214 10.78 -5.08 6.28
C GLN A 214 10.20 -5.31 4.87
N ALA A 215 8.96 -4.88 4.60
CA ALA A 215 8.37 -4.92 3.25
C ALA A 215 9.23 -4.16 2.25
N ALA A 216 9.71 -2.95 2.61
CA ALA A 216 10.62 -2.14 1.83
C ALA A 216 11.96 -2.87 1.53
N ALA A 217 12.53 -3.55 2.52
CA ALA A 217 13.77 -4.32 2.33
C ALA A 217 13.58 -5.52 1.39
N ILE A 218 12.45 -6.24 1.51
CA ILE A 218 12.09 -7.34 0.60
C ILE A 218 11.96 -6.81 -0.84
N SER A 219 11.24 -5.71 -1.02
CA SER A 219 11.02 -5.10 -2.33
C SER A 219 12.32 -4.57 -2.93
N ALA A 220 13.19 -3.93 -2.14
CA ALA A 220 14.49 -3.48 -2.57
C ALA A 220 15.38 -4.64 -3.06
N ALA A 221 15.39 -5.76 -2.33
CA ALA A 221 16.14 -6.96 -2.73
C ALA A 221 15.59 -7.56 -4.04
N ALA A 222 14.27 -7.56 -4.22
CA ALA A 222 13.64 -8.03 -5.45
C ALA A 222 14.00 -7.15 -6.66
N HIS A 223 14.01 -5.82 -6.50
CA HIS A 223 14.46 -4.90 -7.54
C HIS A 223 15.93 -5.14 -7.94
N CYS A 224 16.82 -5.37 -6.97
CA CYS A 224 18.22 -5.72 -7.27
C CYS A 224 18.32 -7.03 -8.07
N GLN A 225 17.50 -8.03 -7.78
CA GLN A 225 17.43 -9.28 -8.53
C GLN A 225 16.91 -9.04 -9.96
N ALA A 226 15.84 -8.25 -10.10
CA ALA A 226 15.28 -7.88 -11.40
C ALA A 226 16.29 -7.13 -12.28
N MET A 227 17.07 -6.19 -11.71
CA MET A 227 18.15 -5.49 -12.42
C MET A 227 19.19 -6.47 -12.97
N ARG A 228 19.67 -7.41 -12.13
CA ARG A 228 20.64 -8.45 -12.57
C ARG A 228 20.09 -9.40 -13.61
N ALA A 229 18.77 -9.68 -13.53
CA ALA A 229 18.11 -10.59 -14.47
C ALA A 229 17.77 -9.93 -15.81
N THR A 230 17.75 -8.60 -15.87
CA THR A 230 17.36 -7.85 -17.07
C THR A 230 18.44 -7.95 -18.17
N GLY A 231 17.97 -8.09 -19.42
CA GLY A 231 18.84 -8.10 -20.59
C GLY A 231 18.07 -8.07 -21.90
N PRO A 232 18.74 -7.72 -23.02
CA PRO A 232 18.12 -7.74 -24.33
C PRO A 232 17.57 -9.13 -24.71
N GLY A 233 16.38 -9.17 -25.31
CA GLY A 233 15.70 -10.39 -25.74
C GLY A 233 14.78 -11.01 -24.70
N LYS A 234 14.85 -10.61 -23.43
CA LYS A 234 13.88 -11.02 -22.41
C LYS A 234 12.58 -10.28 -22.57
N ALA A 235 11.48 -10.92 -22.22
CA ALA A 235 10.16 -10.29 -22.17
C ALA A 235 9.90 -9.61 -20.82
N GLU A 236 9.01 -8.62 -20.80
CA GLU A 236 8.64 -7.89 -19.58
C GLU A 236 8.11 -8.82 -18.48
N PHE A 237 7.25 -9.79 -18.84
CA PHE A 237 6.69 -10.77 -17.88
C PHE A 237 7.75 -11.68 -17.25
N GLU A 238 8.91 -11.91 -17.91
CA GLU A 238 9.99 -12.71 -17.32
C GLU A 238 10.65 -11.96 -16.14
N ILE A 239 10.74 -10.63 -16.24
CA ILE A 239 11.27 -9.80 -15.14
C ILE A 239 10.21 -9.65 -14.04
N GLU A 240 8.92 -9.53 -14.39
CA GLU A 240 7.83 -9.60 -13.39
C GLU A 240 7.89 -10.90 -12.59
N ALA A 241 8.12 -12.05 -13.26
CA ALA A 241 8.23 -13.34 -12.59
C ALA A 241 9.39 -13.38 -11.57
N VAL A 242 10.52 -12.71 -11.85
CA VAL A 242 11.63 -12.57 -10.90
C VAL A 242 11.21 -11.81 -9.65
N LEU A 243 10.49 -10.68 -9.81
CA LEU A 243 9.97 -9.88 -8.70
C LEU A 243 9.01 -10.70 -7.83
N LEU A 244 8.02 -11.35 -8.45
CA LEU A 244 7.03 -12.16 -7.75
C LEU A 244 7.67 -13.33 -6.98
N ALA A 245 8.63 -14.02 -7.59
CA ALA A 245 9.36 -15.10 -6.94
C ALA A 245 10.16 -14.58 -5.73
N ALA A 246 10.83 -13.43 -5.86
CA ALA A 246 11.60 -12.82 -4.78
C ALA A 246 10.70 -12.42 -3.60
N PHE A 247 9.56 -11.77 -3.85
CA PHE A 247 8.59 -11.40 -2.82
C PHE A 247 8.10 -12.63 -2.03
N ARG A 248 7.64 -13.66 -2.76
CA ARG A 248 7.10 -14.87 -2.14
C ARG A 248 8.16 -15.67 -1.38
N SER A 249 9.38 -15.77 -1.91
CA SER A 249 10.49 -16.47 -1.26
C SER A 249 10.94 -15.79 0.03
N ALA A 250 10.74 -14.48 0.14
CA ALA A 250 11.06 -13.70 1.34
C ALA A 250 9.91 -13.65 2.37
N GLY A 251 8.77 -14.30 2.09
CA GLY A 251 7.64 -14.42 3.03
C GLY A 251 6.52 -13.40 2.85
N ALA A 252 6.61 -12.48 1.89
CA ALA A 252 5.51 -11.58 1.58
C ALA A 252 4.28 -12.37 1.10
N GLN A 253 3.09 -11.97 1.55
CA GLN A 253 1.86 -12.68 1.24
C GLN A 253 1.40 -12.41 -0.19
N SER A 254 1.59 -11.18 -0.66
CA SER A 254 1.12 -10.72 -1.97
C SER A 254 2.02 -9.62 -2.54
N VAL A 255 1.71 -9.18 -3.76
CA VAL A 255 2.09 -7.84 -4.23
C VAL A 255 1.18 -6.82 -3.57
N ALA A 256 1.69 -5.62 -3.28
CA ALA A 256 0.90 -4.50 -2.76
C ALA A 256 -0.06 -3.95 -3.84
N TYR A 257 0.38 -4.01 -5.09
CA TYR A 257 -0.37 -3.60 -6.30
C TYR A 257 0.13 -4.39 -7.50
N GLY A 258 -0.58 -4.32 -8.62
CA GLY A 258 -0.14 -5.02 -9.82
C GLY A 258 1.13 -4.40 -10.37
N SER A 259 2.22 -5.16 -10.39
CA SER A 259 3.54 -4.72 -10.82
C SER A 259 3.53 -4.10 -12.22
N ILE A 260 4.32 -3.05 -12.39
CA ILE A 260 4.59 -2.37 -13.65
C ILE A 260 6.01 -2.76 -14.08
N VAL A 261 6.14 -3.38 -15.24
CA VAL A 261 7.43 -3.69 -15.86
C VAL A 261 7.34 -3.22 -17.30
N ALA A 262 7.89 -2.06 -17.59
CA ALA A 262 7.61 -1.29 -18.78
C ALA A 262 8.89 -0.94 -19.54
N SER A 263 9.08 -1.50 -20.74
CA SER A 263 10.30 -1.32 -21.53
C SER A 263 10.10 -0.39 -22.73
N GLY A 264 11.10 0.41 -23.06
CA GLY A 264 11.10 1.33 -24.20
C GLY A 264 9.86 2.22 -24.23
N PRO A 265 9.03 2.24 -25.30
CA PRO A 265 7.83 3.07 -25.35
C PRO A 265 6.83 2.84 -24.21
N HIS A 266 6.77 1.62 -23.67
CA HIS A 266 5.90 1.28 -22.55
C HIS A 266 6.28 2.03 -21.27
N SER A 267 7.56 2.41 -21.08
CA SER A 267 7.99 3.19 -19.91
C SER A 267 7.31 4.56 -19.82
N CYS A 268 6.71 5.04 -20.92
CA CYS A 268 5.89 6.26 -20.95
C CYS A 268 4.39 6.01 -20.70
N ILE A 269 4.01 4.80 -20.26
CA ILE A 269 2.64 4.43 -19.89
C ILE A 269 2.62 4.19 -18.38
N LEU A 270 1.96 5.07 -17.64
CA LEU A 270 2.07 5.14 -16.16
C LEU A 270 1.73 3.82 -15.45
N HIS A 271 0.66 3.14 -15.87
CA HIS A 271 0.21 1.87 -15.28
C HIS A 271 0.27 0.72 -16.30
N HIS A 272 1.40 0.61 -17.02
CA HIS A 272 1.62 -0.48 -17.96
C HIS A 272 1.62 -1.84 -17.22
N ARG A 273 1.07 -2.86 -17.89
CA ARG A 273 1.14 -4.25 -17.39
C ARG A 273 2.16 -5.03 -18.20
N ALA A 274 3.00 -5.79 -17.51
CA ALA A 274 4.02 -6.62 -18.13
C ALA A 274 3.41 -7.53 -19.22
N GLY A 275 4.00 -7.49 -20.41
CA GLY A 275 3.55 -8.23 -21.57
C GLY A 275 4.65 -9.08 -22.19
N SER A 276 4.34 -9.63 -23.36
CA SER A 276 5.27 -10.47 -24.15
C SER A 276 6.27 -9.66 -24.99
N ARG A 277 6.31 -8.33 -24.85
CA ARG A 277 7.26 -7.49 -25.57
C ARG A 277 8.68 -7.84 -25.14
N GLN A 278 9.53 -8.19 -26.14
CA GLN A 278 10.94 -8.41 -25.92
C GLN A 278 11.68 -7.08 -25.82
N MET A 279 12.43 -6.92 -24.74
CA MET A 279 13.24 -5.74 -24.47
C MET A 279 14.45 -5.66 -25.43
N ARG A 280 14.82 -4.45 -25.83
CA ARG A 280 15.95 -4.22 -26.75
C ARG A 280 17.06 -3.48 -26.04
N GLY A 281 18.30 -3.77 -26.44
CA GLY A 281 19.46 -2.98 -25.99
C GLY A 281 19.30 -1.50 -26.37
N GLY A 282 19.65 -0.61 -25.44
CA GLY A 282 19.50 0.84 -25.62
C GLY A 282 18.12 1.40 -25.23
N GLU A 283 17.16 0.56 -24.81
CA GLU A 283 15.90 1.03 -24.25
C GLU A 283 15.99 1.16 -22.73
N MET A 284 15.13 2.00 -22.15
CA MET A 284 14.91 2.04 -20.71
C MET A 284 13.93 0.94 -20.30
N LEU A 285 14.13 0.38 -19.10
CA LEU A 285 13.16 -0.41 -18.36
C LEU A 285 12.75 0.36 -17.10
N LEU A 286 11.48 0.57 -16.91
CA LEU A 286 10.87 1.11 -15.70
C LEU A 286 10.19 -0.05 -14.98
N ILE A 287 10.58 -0.30 -13.73
CA ILE A 287 9.94 -1.25 -12.83
C ILE A 287 9.35 -0.47 -11.66
N ASP A 288 8.05 -0.67 -11.44
CA ASP A 288 7.33 -0.15 -10.28
C ASP A 288 6.60 -1.32 -9.65
N ALA A 289 7.11 -1.77 -8.50
CA ALA A 289 6.66 -2.99 -7.85
C ALA A 289 7.01 -2.99 -6.36
N GLY A 290 6.04 -3.33 -5.54
CA GLY A 290 6.19 -3.51 -4.11
C GLY A 290 5.43 -4.73 -3.60
N CYS A 291 5.89 -5.29 -2.49
CA CYS A 291 5.21 -6.41 -1.83
C CYS A 291 4.28 -5.93 -0.70
N GLU A 292 3.30 -6.77 -0.36
CA GLU A 292 2.51 -6.65 0.85
C GLU A 292 3.04 -7.67 1.88
N LEU A 293 3.42 -7.19 3.05
CA LEU A 293 3.86 -8.00 4.19
C LEU A 293 2.97 -7.69 5.39
N ASP A 294 2.31 -8.73 5.92
CA ASP A 294 1.40 -8.64 7.08
C ASP A 294 0.37 -7.49 6.95
N GLY A 295 -0.15 -7.30 5.72
CA GLY A 295 -1.12 -6.28 5.38
C GLY A 295 -0.55 -4.87 5.18
N TYR A 296 0.77 -4.68 5.14
CA TYR A 296 1.42 -3.40 4.87
C TYR A 296 2.13 -3.41 3.52
N ALA A 297 1.91 -2.35 2.75
CA ALA A 297 2.49 -2.15 1.43
C ALA A 297 3.91 -1.55 1.51
N SER A 298 4.71 -1.83 0.49
CA SER A 298 5.86 -1.03 0.08
C SER A 298 5.68 -0.60 -1.37
N ASP A 299 6.31 0.49 -1.77
CA ASP A 299 6.20 1.06 -3.10
C ASP A 299 7.57 1.54 -3.60
N ILE A 300 8.03 0.97 -4.70
CA ILE A 300 9.36 1.30 -5.26
C ILE A 300 9.29 1.39 -6.77
N THR A 301 9.73 2.50 -7.33
CA THR A 301 10.06 2.57 -8.75
C THR A 301 11.56 2.75 -8.97
N ARG A 302 12.10 1.97 -9.89
CA ARG A 302 13.46 2.17 -10.46
C ARG A 302 13.40 2.09 -11.98
N SER A 303 14.16 2.96 -12.62
CA SER A 303 14.32 2.99 -14.08
C SER A 303 15.79 2.80 -14.44
N PHE A 304 16.08 1.95 -15.40
CA PHE A 304 17.46 1.62 -15.78
C PHE A 304 17.53 1.12 -17.23
N PRO A 305 18.70 1.20 -17.90
CA PRO A 305 18.83 0.72 -19.28
C PRO A 305 18.84 -0.80 -19.35
N VAL A 306 18.09 -1.35 -20.33
CA VAL A 306 17.98 -2.82 -20.56
C VAL A 306 19.35 -3.50 -20.72
N ASN A 307 20.33 -2.83 -21.34
CA ASN A 307 21.68 -3.34 -21.55
C ASN A 307 22.68 -2.93 -20.45
N GLY A 308 22.20 -2.37 -19.33
CA GLY A 308 23.05 -1.98 -18.20
C GLY A 308 23.96 -0.79 -18.46
N ARG A 309 23.68 0.06 -19.48
CA ARG A 309 24.46 1.26 -19.79
C ARG A 309 23.57 2.39 -20.30
N PHE A 310 23.61 3.53 -19.62
CA PHE A 310 22.87 4.73 -20.01
C PHE A 310 23.47 5.37 -21.28
N THR A 311 22.62 5.84 -22.19
CA THR A 311 23.04 6.82 -23.23
C THR A 311 23.16 8.22 -22.62
N GLY A 312 23.65 9.20 -23.39
CA GLY A 312 23.76 10.57 -22.91
C GLY A 312 22.42 11.17 -22.54
N GLU A 313 21.39 10.98 -23.38
CA GLU A 313 20.04 11.48 -23.17
C GLU A 313 19.33 10.76 -22.01
N GLN A 314 19.51 9.46 -21.89
CA GLN A 314 18.98 8.66 -20.77
C GLN A 314 19.61 9.12 -19.46
N ARG A 315 20.94 9.30 -19.42
CA ARG A 315 21.66 9.76 -18.23
C ARG A 315 21.24 11.16 -17.82
N ALA A 316 21.14 12.10 -18.76
CA ALA A 316 20.71 13.46 -18.48
C ALA A 316 19.28 13.51 -17.92
N THR A 317 18.36 12.71 -18.49
CA THR A 317 16.98 12.61 -18.00
C THR A 317 16.95 11.93 -16.62
N TYR A 318 17.73 10.86 -16.42
CA TYR A 318 17.80 10.13 -15.15
C TYR A 318 18.32 11.00 -14.00
N ASP A 319 19.43 11.67 -14.22
CA ASP A 319 20.06 12.55 -13.22
C ASP A 319 19.12 13.72 -12.85
N LEU A 320 18.34 14.22 -13.82
CA LEU A 320 17.31 15.25 -13.55
C LEU A 320 16.19 14.71 -12.66
N VAL A 321 15.66 13.51 -12.93
CA VAL A 321 14.62 12.91 -12.10
C VAL A 321 15.15 12.59 -10.70
N LEU A 322 16.39 12.11 -10.58
CA LEU A 322 17.03 11.86 -9.28
C LEU A 322 17.21 13.16 -8.47
N ALA A 323 17.60 14.25 -9.15
CA ALA A 323 17.71 15.56 -8.50
C ALA A 323 16.32 16.06 -8.00
N ALA A 324 15.27 15.83 -8.78
CA ALA A 324 13.91 16.17 -8.39
C ALA A 324 13.42 15.34 -7.18
N GLN A 325 13.72 14.03 -7.16
CA GLN A 325 13.40 13.15 -6.04
C GLN A 325 14.17 13.56 -4.77
N THR A 326 15.44 13.94 -4.92
CA THR A 326 16.24 14.47 -3.81
C THR A 326 15.66 15.76 -3.25
N ALA A 327 15.21 16.68 -4.11
CA ALA A 327 14.57 17.93 -3.69
C ALA A 327 13.24 17.67 -2.98
N ALA A 328 12.44 16.70 -3.46
CA ALA A 328 11.22 16.27 -2.79
C ALA A 328 11.50 15.70 -1.39
N ALA A 329 12.52 14.84 -1.26
CA ALA A 329 12.92 14.28 0.03
C ALA A 329 13.37 15.37 1.03
N GLN A 330 14.12 16.36 0.57
CA GLN A 330 14.54 17.50 1.40
C GLN A 330 13.36 18.38 1.86
N ALA A 331 12.31 18.50 1.03
CA ALA A 331 11.09 19.21 1.37
C ALA A 331 10.17 18.41 2.33
N THR A 332 10.36 17.08 2.42
CA THR A 332 9.57 16.19 3.28
C THR A 332 10.07 16.26 4.72
N ARG A 333 9.40 17.08 5.53
CA ARG A 333 9.80 17.33 6.94
C ARG A 333 8.58 17.71 7.78
N PRO A 334 8.65 17.57 9.11
CA PRO A 334 7.58 18.03 9.99
C PRO A 334 7.19 19.48 9.74
N GLY A 335 5.88 19.74 9.70
CA GLY A 335 5.30 21.06 9.48
C GLY A 335 5.21 21.50 8.01
N ALA A 336 5.78 20.75 7.06
CA ALA A 336 5.59 20.99 5.64
C ALA A 336 4.17 20.60 5.21
N ALA A 337 3.63 21.25 4.19
CA ALA A 337 2.40 20.81 3.54
C ALA A 337 2.68 19.55 2.69
N PHE A 338 1.66 18.69 2.51
CA PHE A 338 1.77 17.51 1.64
C PHE A 338 2.19 17.87 0.20
N THR A 339 1.87 19.07 -0.25
CA THR A 339 2.20 19.59 -1.59
C THR A 339 3.63 20.09 -1.74
N ASP A 340 4.34 20.36 -0.65
CA ASP A 340 5.69 20.97 -0.72
C ASP A 340 6.72 20.08 -1.42
N PRO A 341 6.77 18.74 -1.19
CA PRO A 341 7.61 17.83 -1.95
C PRO A 341 7.32 17.86 -3.46
N HIS A 342 6.03 17.93 -3.84
CA HIS A 342 5.65 18.04 -5.24
C HIS A 342 6.12 19.34 -5.88
N GLN A 343 5.94 20.46 -5.21
CA GLN A 343 6.38 21.76 -5.71
C GLN A 343 7.92 21.80 -5.87
N ALA A 344 8.66 21.21 -4.94
CA ALA A 344 10.11 21.10 -5.03
C ALA A 344 10.54 20.26 -6.25
N ALA A 345 9.93 19.10 -6.47
CA ALA A 345 10.20 18.25 -7.61
C ALA A 345 9.85 18.94 -8.94
N VAL A 346 8.66 19.52 -9.04
CA VAL A 346 8.19 20.24 -10.25
C VAL A 346 9.14 21.36 -10.63
N ARG A 347 9.64 22.13 -9.66
CA ARG A 347 10.58 23.23 -9.91
C ARG A 347 11.88 22.72 -10.53
N VAL A 348 12.45 21.62 -10.00
CA VAL A 348 13.67 21.02 -10.53
C VAL A 348 13.43 20.44 -11.92
N LEU A 349 12.36 19.67 -12.11
CA LEU A 349 12.02 19.09 -13.41
C LEU A 349 11.79 20.16 -14.47
N THR A 350 11.06 21.23 -14.14
CA THR A 350 10.77 22.32 -15.10
C THR A 350 12.04 23.04 -15.53
N GLN A 351 12.94 23.35 -14.59
CA GLN A 351 14.24 23.95 -14.92
C GLN A 351 15.07 23.04 -15.82
N GLY A 352 15.18 21.76 -15.45
CA GLY A 352 15.92 20.80 -16.24
C GLY A 352 15.36 20.57 -17.65
N LEU A 353 14.02 20.59 -17.81
CA LEU A 353 13.39 20.51 -19.14
C LEU A 353 13.71 21.75 -20.01
N LEU A 354 13.84 22.94 -19.40
CA LEU A 354 14.30 24.15 -20.09
C LEU A 354 15.78 24.00 -20.48
N ASP A 355 16.63 23.55 -19.57
CA ASP A 355 18.09 23.39 -19.79
C ASP A 355 18.40 22.35 -20.87
N LEU A 356 17.61 21.26 -20.92
CA LEU A 356 17.71 20.22 -21.96
C LEU A 356 17.06 20.64 -23.32
N GLY A 357 16.43 21.82 -23.38
CA GLY A 357 15.76 22.30 -24.59
C GLY A 357 14.52 21.49 -24.96
N LEU A 358 13.90 20.80 -24.00
CA LEU A 358 12.66 20.05 -24.17
C LEU A 358 11.41 20.93 -24.03
N LEU A 359 11.55 22.11 -23.41
CA LEU A 359 10.55 23.17 -23.41
C LEU A 359 10.99 24.35 -24.28
N ALA A 360 10.02 25.06 -24.85
CA ALA A 360 10.30 26.30 -25.55
C ALA A 360 10.98 27.32 -24.62
N PRO A 361 11.93 28.12 -25.11
CA PRO A 361 12.66 29.09 -24.29
C PRO A 361 11.71 30.05 -23.58
N GLN A 362 11.75 30.09 -22.26
CA GLN A 362 10.98 30.97 -21.38
C GLN A 362 11.62 31.02 -20.00
N THR A 363 11.15 31.91 -19.13
CA THR A 363 11.63 31.89 -17.72
C THR A 363 11.03 30.71 -16.96
N LEU A 364 11.73 30.25 -15.92
CA LEU A 364 11.22 29.17 -15.05
C LEU A 364 9.85 29.52 -14.46
N ASP A 365 9.68 30.76 -13.99
CA ASP A 365 8.41 31.17 -13.36
C ASP A 365 7.26 31.15 -14.37
N ALA A 366 7.48 31.60 -15.62
CA ALA A 366 6.48 31.49 -16.69
C ALA A 366 6.15 30.04 -17.04
N ALA A 367 7.16 29.16 -17.07
CA ALA A 367 6.96 27.73 -17.33
C ALA A 367 6.19 27.04 -16.20
N LEU A 368 6.41 27.44 -14.95
CA LEU A 368 5.67 26.95 -13.79
C LEU A 368 4.22 27.47 -13.78
N GLU A 369 4.02 28.76 -14.04
CA GLU A 369 2.69 29.39 -14.07
C GLU A 369 1.80 28.77 -15.16
N THR A 370 2.37 28.50 -16.34
CA THR A 370 1.65 27.87 -17.45
C THR A 370 1.62 26.33 -17.35
N GLU A 371 2.24 25.75 -16.34
CA GLU A 371 2.40 24.30 -16.15
C GLU A 371 2.98 23.61 -17.39
N ALA A 372 3.93 24.25 -18.08
CA ALA A 372 4.53 23.77 -19.32
C ALA A 372 5.20 22.39 -19.20
N TYR A 373 5.52 21.94 -17.99
CA TYR A 373 6.08 20.62 -17.67
C TYR A 373 5.07 19.47 -17.81
N LYS A 374 3.76 19.73 -17.74
CA LYS A 374 2.70 18.69 -17.69
C LYS A 374 2.72 17.68 -18.84
N PRO A 375 3.09 18.01 -20.08
CA PRO A 375 3.24 17.01 -21.15
C PRO A 375 4.30 15.93 -20.84
N PHE A 376 5.26 16.23 -19.98
CA PHE A 376 6.36 15.34 -19.58
C PHE A 376 6.18 14.76 -18.19
N TYR A 377 5.51 15.48 -17.28
CA TYR A 377 5.25 15.08 -15.90
C TYR A 377 3.79 15.43 -15.52
N MET A 378 2.91 14.46 -15.56
CA MET A 378 1.45 14.68 -15.50
C MET A 378 0.78 14.18 -14.22
N HIS A 379 1.54 13.56 -13.29
CA HIS A 379 1.01 13.05 -12.02
C HIS A 379 1.59 13.79 -10.80
N ARG A 380 1.10 13.51 -9.62
CA ARG A 380 1.64 14.04 -8.37
C ARG A 380 2.91 13.30 -7.97
N THR A 381 3.70 13.90 -7.07
CA THR A 381 4.96 13.32 -6.60
C THR A 381 4.75 12.29 -5.48
N GLY A 382 3.53 12.02 -5.03
CA GLY A 382 3.33 11.02 -4.01
C GLY A 382 1.90 10.92 -3.49
N HIS A 383 1.68 9.90 -2.67
CA HIS A 383 0.46 9.58 -1.94
C HIS A 383 0.80 9.03 -0.56
N TRP A 384 -0.19 8.94 0.35
CA TRP A 384 0.00 8.22 1.61
C TRP A 384 0.22 6.74 1.33
N LEU A 385 1.07 6.12 2.16
CA LEU A 385 1.39 4.69 2.09
C LEU A 385 1.20 4.05 3.48
N GLY A 386 0.70 2.83 3.50
CA GLY A 386 0.48 2.09 4.75
C GLY A 386 -0.05 0.69 4.51
N MET A 387 -1.20 0.36 5.08
CA MET A 387 -1.87 -0.91 4.79
C MET A 387 -2.40 -0.97 3.36
N ASP A 388 -2.77 0.15 2.79
CA ASP A 388 -3.11 0.26 1.38
C ASP A 388 -1.98 1.01 0.66
N VAL A 389 -1.72 0.65 -0.61
CA VAL A 389 -0.71 1.35 -1.41
C VAL A 389 -1.08 2.83 -1.56
N HIS A 390 -2.35 3.13 -1.85
CA HIS A 390 -2.92 4.46 -1.72
C HIS A 390 -3.68 4.51 -0.39
N ASP A 391 -2.94 4.83 0.68
CA ASP A 391 -3.46 4.75 2.04
C ASP A 391 -4.35 5.95 2.40
N VAL A 392 -5.12 5.77 3.46
CA VAL A 392 -6.05 6.77 4.00
C VAL A 392 -5.30 7.91 4.67
N GLY A 393 -5.91 9.09 4.69
CA GLY A 393 -5.39 10.28 5.36
C GLY A 393 -5.84 11.58 4.71
N ASP A 394 -5.95 12.64 5.50
CA ASP A 394 -6.28 13.98 4.99
C ASP A 394 -5.03 14.64 4.37
N TYR A 395 -5.06 14.88 3.07
CA TYR A 395 -4.00 15.56 2.32
C TYR A 395 -3.82 17.04 2.68
N LYS A 396 -4.71 17.62 3.49
CA LYS A 396 -4.58 19.00 4.00
C LYS A 396 -3.78 19.08 5.29
N LYS A 397 -3.50 17.95 5.92
CA LYS A 397 -2.67 17.91 7.14
C LYS A 397 -1.23 18.25 6.83
N LEU A 398 -0.61 18.95 7.74
CA LEU A 398 0.84 19.15 7.72
C LEU A 398 1.53 17.83 8.06
N LEU A 399 2.67 17.59 7.43
CA LEU A 399 3.48 16.41 7.68
C LEU A 399 3.91 16.37 9.16
N ALA A 400 3.80 15.20 9.77
CA ALA A 400 4.17 14.94 11.14
C ALA A 400 5.00 13.65 11.25
N PRO A 401 5.86 13.52 12.28
CA PRO A 401 6.60 12.28 12.52
C PRO A 401 5.67 11.07 12.58
N GLY A 402 6.08 9.95 11.96
CA GLY A 402 5.29 8.73 11.84
C GLY A 402 4.41 8.65 10.57
N MET A 403 4.23 9.74 9.83
CA MET A 403 3.57 9.67 8.52
C MET A 403 4.49 9.02 7.48
N VAL A 404 3.91 8.21 6.57
CA VAL A 404 4.64 7.60 5.45
C VAL A 404 3.94 7.98 4.15
N LEU A 405 4.75 8.43 3.16
CA LEU A 405 4.29 8.81 1.83
C LEU A 405 5.30 8.37 0.77
N THR A 406 4.86 8.24 -0.48
CA THR A 406 5.76 8.00 -1.61
C THR A 406 6.37 9.30 -2.12
N LEU A 407 7.58 9.21 -2.70
CA LEU A 407 8.24 10.31 -3.41
C LEU A 407 8.69 9.79 -4.78
N GLU A 408 7.87 10.04 -5.80
CA GLU A 408 7.90 9.36 -7.10
C GLU A 408 7.93 10.30 -8.33
N PRO A 409 8.78 11.35 -8.37
CA PRO A 409 8.85 12.17 -9.56
C PRO A 409 9.30 11.37 -10.79
N GLY A 410 8.84 11.79 -11.98
CA GLY A 410 9.19 11.13 -13.22
C GLY A 410 9.16 12.05 -14.43
N LEU A 411 9.75 11.60 -15.53
CA LEU A 411 9.64 12.22 -16.86
C LEU A 411 9.31 11.15 -17.90
N TYR A 412 8.34 11.44 -18.76
CA TYR A 412 7.83 10.53 -19.77
C TYR A 412 7.85 11.20 -21.13
N ILE A 413 8.94 10.99 -21.87
CA ILE A 413 9.24 11.71 -23.11
C ILE A 413 8.76 10.89 -24.31
N ARG A 414 7.54 11.19 -24.76
CA ARG A 414 6.93 10.54 -25.92
C ARG A 414 7.43 11.19 -27.23
N PRO A 415 7.38 10.46 -28.36
CA PRO A 415 7.69 11.05 -29.67
C PRO A 415 6.80 12.24 -29.98
N GLN A 416 7.42 13.40 -30.26
CA GLN A 416 6.77 14.63 -30.74
C GLN A 416 7.76 15.50 -31.50
N GLU A 417 7.28 16.29 -32.46
CA GLU A 417 8.14 17.08 -33.37
C GLU A 417 9.06 18.08 -32.66
N SER A 418 8.61 18.62 -31.52
CA SER A 418 9.35 19.60 -30.73
C SER A 418 10.46 19.00 -29.89
N VAL A 419 10.59 17.67 -29.83
CA VAL A 419 11.57 16.97 -28.99
C VAL A 419 12.59 16.23 -29.85
N PRO A 420 13.90 16.39 -29.58
CA PRO A 420 14.94 15.64 -30.30
C PRO A 420 14.73 14.13 -30.17
N GLN A 421 14.94 13.39 -31.26
CA GLN A 421 14.68 11.93 -31.33
C GLN A 421 15.48 11.12 -30.30
N GLY A 422 16.65 11.58 -29.87
CA GLY A 422 17.47 10.92 -28.85
C GLY A 422 16.75 10.79 -27.49
N PHE A 423 15.77 11.64 -27.21
CA PHE A 423 14.97 11.58 -25.98
C PHE A 423 13.67 10.78 -26.13
N TRP A 424 13.28 10.34 -27.33
CA TRP A 424 12.01 9.67 -27.53
C TRP A 424 11.93 8.33 -26.82
N ASN A 425 10.77 8.06 -26.23
CA ASN A 425 10.47 6.82 -25.50
C ASN A 425 11.34 6.61 -24.25
N ILE A 426 11.83 7.69 -23.66
CA ILE A 426 12.47 7.67 -22.35
C ILE A 426 11.41 7.96 -21.29
N GLY A 427 11.01 6.92 -20.55
CA GLY A 427 10.19 7.02 -19.36
C GLY A 427 11.04 6.68 -18.14
N ILE A 428 11.14 7.60 -17.20
CA ILE A 428 11.92 7.46 -15.96
C ILE A 428 11.07 7.93 -14.80
N ARG A 429 10.90 7.06 -13.79
CA ARG A 429 10.40 7.36 -12.46
C ARG A 429 11.38 6.83 -11.44
N ILE A 430 11.64 7.58 -10.39
CA ILE A 430 12.46 7.17 -9.24
C ILE A 430 11.62 7.43 -8.00
N GLU A 431 11.33 6.36 -7.26
CA GLU A 431 10.42 6.38 -6.15
C GLU A 431 10.99 5.72 -4.92
N ASP A 432 10.73 6.31 -3.78
CA ASP A 432 11.01 5.74 -2.47
C ASP A 432 9.88 6.02 -1.49
N ASP A 433 9.68 5.10 -0.54
CA ASP A 433 8.85 5.27 0.64
C ASP A 433 9.54 6.19 1.64
N ALA A 434 8.94 7.31 1.97
CA ALA A 434 9.47 8.31 2.89
C ALA A 434 8.72 8.29 4.22
N LEU A 435 9.39 7.85 5.29
CA LEU A 435 8.94 8.00 6.67
C LEU A 435 9.34 9.39 7.18
N VAL A 436 8.36 10.21 7.56
CA VAL A 436 8.61 11.50 8.22
C VAL A 436 9.18 11.24 9.62
N THR A 437 10.32 11.87 9.93
CA THR A 437 11.00 11.79 11.22
C THR A 437 10.91 13.13 11.96
N GLU A 438 11.48 13.24 13.15
CA GLU A 438 11.49 14.49 13.93
C GLU A 438 12.21 15.66 13.22
N SER A 439 13.12 15.39 12.29
CA SER A 439 13.95 16.43 11.66
C SER A 439 13.93 16.47 10.13
N GLY A 440 13.21 15.55 9.50
CA GLY A 440 13.14 15.41 8.03
C GLY A 440 12.40 14.15 7.61
N CYS A 441 12.93 13.37 6.68
CA CYS A 441 12.42 12.04 6.35
C CYS A 441 13.54 11.00 6.23
N ARG A 442 13.17 9.74 6.42
CA ARG A 442 14.01 8.57 6.16
C ARG A 442 13.40 7.78 5.00
N LEU A 443 14.17 7.53 3.96
CA LEU A 443 13.76 6.72 2.83
C LEU A 443 13.94 5.24 3.18
N LEU A 444 12.82 4.50 3.24
CA LEU A 444 12.79 3.09 3.68
C LEU A 444 13.33 2.14 2.60
N THR A 445 13.22 2.52 1.33
CA THR A 445 13.47 1.68 0.16
C THR A 445 14.86 1.88 -0.47
N ARG A 446 15.75 2.65 0.18
CA ARG A 446 17.14 2.93 -0.29
C ARG A 446 18.09 1.73 -0.26
N GLY A 447 17.61 0.53 0.03
CA GLY A 447 18.36 -0.71 -0.18
C GLY A 447 18.60 -1.07 -1.65
N VAL A 448 17.93 -0.40 -2.59
CA VAL A 448 18.18 -0.52 -4.02
C VAL A 448 18.93 0.72 -4.54
N PRO A 449 19.96 0.56 -5.40
CA PRO A 449 20.75 1.67 -5.92
C PRO A 449 19.90 2.72 -6.65
N VAL A 450 20.30 3.98 -6.52
CA VAL A 450 19.71 5.11 -7.25
C VAL A 450 20.73 5.91 -8.06
N GLU A 451 22.01 5.81 -7.75
CA GLU A 451 23.05 6.42 -8.55
C GLU A 451 23.25 5.62 -9.85
N ALA A 452 23.26 6.29 -11.00
CA ALA A 452 23.34 5.62 -12.29
C ALA A 452 24.57 4.71 -12.41
N ASP A 453 25.70 5.13 -11.87
CA ASP A 453 26.96 4.35 -11.91
C ASP A 453 26.87 3.08 -11.04
N GLU A 454 26.19 3.14 -9.90
CA GLU A 454 25.93 1.98 -9.03
C GLU A 454 24.96 0.99 -9.70
N ILE A 455 23.93 1.49 -10.39
CA ILE A 455 23.01 0.67 -11.17
C ILE A 455 23.77 -0.06 -12.29
N GLU A 456 24.58 0.67 -13.07
CA GLU A 456 25.41 0.06 -14.12
C GLU A 456 26.38 -0.99 -13.56
N GLN A 457 26.95 -0.74 -12.38
CA GLN A 457 27.81 -1.71 -11.69
C GLN A 457 27.03 -2.95 -11.26
N LEU A 458 25.84 -2.79 -10.65
CA LEU A 458 24.97 -3.88 -10.21
C LEU A 458 24.56 -4.79 -11.38
N MET A 459 24.29 -4.21 -12.54
CA MET A 459 23.86 -4.94 -13.73
C MET A 459 24.99 -5.67 -14.46
N ARG A 460 26.24 -5.28 -14.20
CA ARG A 460 27.42 -5.95 -14.80
C ARG A 460 27.87 -7.20 -14.05
N GLY A 461 27.43 -7.41 -12.80
CA GLY A 461 27.77 -8.54 -11.93
C GLY A 461 28.90 -8.14 -10.99
#